data_9214db5a898012aa05ab307744e5f63a
#
_entry.id   9214db5a898012aa05ab307744e5f63a
#
_cell.length_a   1.000
_cell.length_b   1.000
_cell.length_c   1.000
_cell.angle_alpha   90.00
_cell.angle_beta   90.00
_cell.angle_gamma   90.00
#
_symmetry.space_group_name_H-M   'P 1'
#
loop_
_entity.id
_entity.type
_entity.pdbx_description
1 polymer ?
#
loop_
_entity_poly.entity_id
_entity_poly.type
_entity_poly.pdbx_seq_one_letter_code
_entity_poly.pdbx_strand_id
1 'polypeptide(L)'
;MVTGSSGGDTFDGDYIPGGGSGAALDVSDLTNPASKNAADLVVYVTNAWQSGWGYVWGTYGQVLTPELFQYKLTQYPEGVGQYADFIRSNWLGKHTAVCVGLIKGYGWLNADTMEIKYGTNGMPDIGANQMYYNARHSGTIDTIPEVPGLAVWKLGHIGVYIGNGEVIEAMGTKYGVVKTQLQGRGWTHWLEIPYIAYE
;
A
#
# COMPACT_ATOMS: atom_id res chain seq x y z
N MET A 1 -3.61 8.53 -15.55
CA MET A 1 -2.41 7.78 -15.95
C MET A 1 -1.55 7.60 -14.71
N VAL A 2 -1.49 6.39 -14.17
CA VAL A 2 -0.61 6.09 -13.03
C VAL A 2 0.78 5.86 -13.59
N THR A 3 1.64 6.87 -13.53
CA THR A 3 3.07 6.67 -13.72
C THR A 3 3.62 6.11 -12.42
N GLY A 4 3.50 4.80 -12.24
CA GLY A 4 4.26 4.12 -11.21
C GLY A 4 5.67 3.90 -11.74
N SER A 5 6.65 4.17 -10.91
CA SER A 5 8.03 3.78 -11.16
C SER A 5 8.10 2.30 -11.50
N SER A 6 8.66 1.96 -12.63
CA SER A 6 8.99 0.59 -12.99
C SER A 6 10.01 0.08 -11.97
N GLY A 7 9.55 -0.65 -10.97
CA GLY A 7 10.40 -1.24 -9.94
C GLY A 7 11.26 -2.36 -10.51
N GLY A 8 12.28 -2.02 -11.27
CA GLY A 8 13.35 -2.91 -11.67
C GLY A 8 14.52 -2.92 -10.68
N ASP A 9 14.46 -2.09 -9.64
CA ASP A 9 15.55 -1.94 -8.72
C ASP A 9 15.55 -3.06 -7.67
N THR A 10 16.61 -3.84 -7.65
CA THR A 10 16.95 -4.66 -6.49
C THR A 10 17.27 -3.72 -5.34
N PHE A 11 16.47 -3.80 -4.28
CA PHE A 11 16.74 -3.05 -3.07
C PHE A 11 17.73 -3.85 -2.21
N ASP A 12 18.90 -3.29 -1.97
CA ASP A 12 19.97 -3.92 -1.19
C ASP A 12 19.87 -3.61 0.33
N GLY A 13 18.85 -2.86 0.75
CA GLY A 13 18.61 -2.51 2.15
C GLY A 13 17.81 -3.57 2.90
N ASP A 14 17.79 -3.45 4.22
CA ASP A 14 17.05 -4.36 5.09
C ASP A 14 15.53 -4.13 4.98
N TYR A 15 14.79 -5.18 4.76
CA TYR A 15 13.34 -5.22 4.85
C TYR A 15 12.87 -6.51 5.53
N ILE A 16 11.70 -6.45 6.14
CA ILE A 16 11.10 -7.61 6.80
C ILE A 16 9.86 -8.02 5.99
N PRO A 17 9.91 -9.17 5.31
CA PRO A 17 8.74 -9.70 4.61
C PRO A 17 7.68 -10.15 5.59
N GLY A 18 6.42 -10.19 5.15
CA GLY A 18 5.34 -10.80 5.89
C GLY A 18 5.47 -12.33 5.90
N GLY A 19 5.04 -12.95 6.99
CA GLY A 19 5.16 -14.41 7.19
C GLY A 19 3.92 -15.21 6.77
N GLY A 20 2.83 -14.57 6.42
CA GLY A 20 1.56 -15.22 6.12
C GLY A 20 1.44 -15.73 4.68
N SER A 21 0.33 -16.44 4.41
CA SER A 21 0.02 -17.01 3.09
C SER A 21 -0.41 -15.97 2.03
N GLY A 22 -0.67 -14.73 2.44
CA GLY A 22 -1.22 -13.67 1.60
C GLY A 22 -2.73 -13.76 1.34
N ALA A 23 -3.41 -14.78 1.84
CA ALA A 23 -4.81 -15.06 1.54
C ALA A 23 -5.81 -14.38 2.49
N ALA A 24 -5.33 -13.72 3.55
CA ALA A 24 -6.20 -13.10 4.55
C ALA A 24 -6.29 -11.57 4.38
N LEU A 25 -7.52 -11.06 4.51
CA LEU A 25 -7.82 -9.68 4.85
C LEU A 25 -8.36 -9.70 6.28
N ASP A 26 -7.49 -9.49 7.25
CA ASP A 26 -7.88 -9.40 8.65
C ASP A 26 -8.13 -7.94 9.02
N VAL A 27 -9.34 -7.66 9.43
CA VAL A 27 -9.82 -6.33 9.82
C VAL A 27 -10.52 -6.36 11.18
N SER A 28 -10.35 -7.47 11.91
CA SER A 28 -11.01 -7.69 13.21
C SER A 28 -10.57 -6.70 14.28
N ASP A 29 -9.35 -6.20 14.18
CA ASP A 29 -8.77 -5.26 15.15
C ASP A 29 -9.02 -3.78 14.83
N LEU A 30 -9.76 -3.47 13.75
CA LEU A 30 -10.17 -2.10 13.47
C LEU A 30 -11.13 -1.60 14.54
N THR A 31 -10.85 -0.41 15.07
CA THR A 31 -11.61 0.17 16.19
C THR A 31 -12.82 0.96 15.73
N ASN A 32 -12.74 1.58 14.56
CA ASN A 32 -13.83 2.38 13.97
C ASN A 32 -13.85 2.27 12.44
N PRO A 33 -14.27 1.11 11.87
CA PRO A 33 -14.22 0.88 10.42
C PRO A 33 -15.07 1.87 9.59
N ALA A 34 -16.10 2.48 10.21
CA ALA A 34 -16.94 3.47 9.54
C ALA A 34 -16.22 4.81 9.31
N SER A 35 -15.22 5.12 10.15
CA SER A 35 -14.40 6.33 10.04
C SER A 35 -13.01 5.96 9.52
N LYS A 36 -12.60 6.54 8.40
CA LYS A 36 -11.23 6.34 7.91
C LYS A 36 -10.29 7.20 8.73
N ASN A 37 -9.50 6.57 9.59
CA ASN A 37 -8.63 7.22 10.57
C ASN A 37 -7.22 6.62 10.56
N ALA A 38 -6.26 7.38 11.10
CA ALA A 38 -4.84 7.03 11.09
C ALA A 38 -4.54 5.75 11.89
N ALA A 39 -5.18 5.56 13.04
CA ALA A 39 -4.95 4.40 13.89
C ALA A 39 -5.38 3.10 13.20
N ASP A 40 -6.57 3.07 12.63
CA ASP A 40 -7.07 1.91 11.90
C ASP A 40 -6.32 1.67 10.57
N LEU A 41 -5.78 2.72 9.94
CA LEU A 41 -4.87 2.56 8.81
C LEU A 41 -3.61 1.78 9.22
N VAL A 42 -3.02 2.10 10.37
CA VAL A 42 -1.85 1.37 10.90
C VAL A 42 -2.19 -0.11 11.13
N VAL A 43 -3.34 -0.40 11.73
CA VAL A 43 -3.83 -1.78 11.92
C VAL A 43 -3.96 -2.50 10.57
N TYR A 44 -4.62 -1.86 9.61
CA TYR A 44 -4.87 -2.42 8.28
C TYR A 44 -3.56 -2.77 7.54
N VAL A 45 -2.61 -1.83 7.46
CA VAL A 45 -1.35 -2.09 6.75
C VAL A 45 -0.46 -3.10 7.48
N THR A 46 -0.53 -3.12 8.82
CA THR A 46 0.19 -4.10 9.64
C THR A 46 -0.34 -5.50 9.37
N ASN A 47 -1.65 -5.68 9.33
CA ASN A 47 -2.28 -6.96 9.02
C ASN A 47 -1.97 -7.39 7.57
N ALA A 48 -1.98 -6.47 6.61
CA ALA A 48 -1.58 -6.75 5.23
C ALA A 48 -0.13 -7.25 5.14
N TRP A 49 0.79 -6.59 5.86
CA TRP A 49 2.17 -7.02 5.96
C TRP A 49 2.29 -8.41 6.62
N GLN A 50 1.74 -8.59 7.81
CA GLN A 50 1.81 -9.87 8.54
C GLN A 50 1.19 -11.02 7.74
N SER A 51 0.12 -10.75 7.00
CA SER A 51 -0.53 -11.72 6.13
C SER A 51 0.27 -12.06 4.87
N GLY A 52 1.31 -11.29 4.54
CA GLY A 52 2.17 -11.57 3.38
C GLY A 52 1.54 -11.21 2.04
N TRP A 53 0.87 -10.07 1.95
CA TRP A 53 0.28 -9.58 0.71
C TRP A 53 1.33 -9.35 -0.38
N GLY A 54 0.97 -9.63 -1.62
CA GLY A 54 1.81 -9.42 -2.77
C GLY A 54 1.71 -8.03 -3.39
N TYR A 55 2.46 -7.85 -4.47
CA TYR A 55 2.43 -6.62 -5.26
C TYR A 55 2.15 -6.93 -6.72
N VAL A 56 1.11 -6.32 -7.27
CA VAL A 56 0.80 -6.34 -8.71
C VAL A 56 0.28 -4.96 -9.13
N TRP A 57 0.77 -4.46 -10.24
CA TRP A 57 0.35 -3.17 -10.79
C TRP A 57 -1.17 -3.07 -10.96
N GLY A 58 -1.72 -1.94 -10.51
CA GLY A 58 -3.15 -1.65 -10.60
C GLY A 58 -4.02 -2.42 -9.61
N THR A 59 -3.44 -3.06 -8.58
CA THR A 59 -4.19 -3.68 -7.50
C THR A 59 -4.21 -2.81 -6.24
N TYR A 60 -5.20 -3.02 -5.38
CA TYR A 60 -5.46 -2.18 -4.21
C TYR A 60 -5.91 -2.98 -2.98
N GLY A 61 -5.57 -4.28 -2.93
CA GLY A 61 -5.87 -5.17 -1.80
C GLY A 61 -6.87 -6.28 -2.13
N GLN A 62 -7.35 -6.40 -3.35
CA GLN A 62 -8.17 -7.54 -3.77
C GLN A 62 -7.32 -8.81 -3.96
N VAL A 63 -7.97 -9.96 -3.90
CA VAL A 63 -7.33 -11.24 -4.21
C VAL A 63 -6.97 -11.29 -5.70
N LEU A 64 -5.74 -11.65 -6.01
CA LEU A 64 -5.29 -11.86 -7.38
C LEU A 64 -5.79 -13.19 -7.91
N THR A 65 -6.98 -13.20 -8.48
CA THR A 65 -7.53 -14.36 -9.19
C THR A 65 -6.86 -14.53 -10.56
N PRO A 66 -6.94 -15.72 -11.20
CA PRO A 66 -6.45 -15.90 -12.57
C PRO A 66 -7.04 -14.89 -13.56
N GLU A 67 -8.32 -14.55 -13.43
CA GLU A 67 -9.02 -13.59 -14.28
C GLU A 67 -8.47 -12.17 -14.06
N LEU A 68 -8.30 -11.77 -12.80
CA LEU A 68 -7.72 -10.47 -12.47
C LEU A 68 -6.28 -10.37 -12.96
N PHE A 69 -5.48 -11.43 -12.79
CA PHE A 69 -4.13 -11.47 -13.30
C PHE A 69 -4.08 -11.29 -14.82
N GLN A 70 -4.92 -12.02 -15.56
CA GLN A 70 -5.00 -11.89 -17.02
C GLN A 70 -5.45 -10.48 -17.44
N TYR A 71 -6.39 -9.89 -16.71
CA TYR A 71 -6.80 -8.50 -16.94
C TYR A 71 -5.65 -7.52 -16.71
N LYS A 72 -4.89 -7.69 -15.63
CA LYS A 72 -3.73 -6.82 -15.34
C LYS A 72 -2.58 -7.00 -16.35
N LEU A 73 -2.37 -8.20 -16.89
CA LEU A 73 -1.44 -8.44 -18.00
C LEU A 73 -1.82 -7.63 -19.26
N THR A 74 -3.12 -7.57 -19.55
CA THR A 74 -3.63 -6.78 -20.69
C THR A 74 -3.54 -5.28 -20.44
N GLN A 75 -3.84 -4.86 -19.19
CA GLN A 75 -3.86 -3.45 -18.81
C GLN A 75 -2.46 -2.85 -18.68
N TYR A 76 -1.49 -3.64 -18.20
CA TYR A 76 -0.12 -3.22 -17.93
C TYR A 76 0.90 -4.22 -18.50
N PRO A 77 1.01 -4.35 -19.84
CA PRO A 77 1.81 -5.41 -20.46
C PRO A 77 3.29 -5.32 -20.09
N GLU A 78 3.83 -4.12 -19.93
CA GLU A 78 5.23 -3.94 -19.50
C GLU A 78 5.39 -4.15 -17.99
N GLY A 79 4.56 -3.50 -17.16
CA GLY A 79 4.68 -3.52 -15.70
C GLY A 79 4.34 -4.88 -15.06
N VAL A 80 3.41 -5.62 -15.66
CA VAL A 80 3.00 -6.96 -15.19
C VAL A 80 3.63 -8.06 -16.03
N GLY A 81 3.71 -7.87 -17.35
CA GLY A 81 4.18 -8.90 -18.29
C GLY A 81 5.62 -9.35 -18.04
N GLN A 82 6.53 -8.42 -17.79
CA GLN A 82 7.94 -8.75 -17.48
C GLN A 82 8.11 -9.60 -16.21
N TYR A 83 7.12 -9.58 -15.31
CA TYR A 83 7.11 -10.34 -14.06
C TYR A 83 6.07 -11.46 -14.05
N ALA A 84 5.48 -11.81 -15.19
CA ALA A 84 4.32 -12.70 -15.26
C ALA A 84 4.55 -14.05 -14.56
N ASP A 85 5.72 -14.66 -14.79
CA ASP A 85 6.06 -15.96 -14.18
C ASP A 85 6.28 -15.83 -12.67
N PHE A 86 6.94 -14.76 -12.23
CA PHE A 86 7.14 -14.48 -10.82
C PHE A 86 5.79 -14.26 -10.12
N ILE A 87 4.92 -13.43 -10.68
CA ILE A 87 3.59 -13.13 -10.14
C ILE A 87 2.75 -14.40 -10.05
N ARG A 88 2.75 -15.21 -11.10
CA ARG A 88 2.01 -16.49 -11.13
C ARG A 88 2.47 -17.45 -10.05
N SER A 89 3.78 -17.51 -9.81
CA SER A 89 4.37 -18.41 -8.82
C SER A 89 4.24 -17.93 -7.37
N ASN A 90 4.16 -16.61 -7.13
CA ASN A 90 4.26 -16.05 -5.80
C ASN A 90 3.00 -15.34 -5.31
N TRP A 91 2.25 -14.69 -6.20
CA TRP A 91 1.15 -13.80 -5.81
C TRP A 91 -0.24 -14.29 -6.20
N LEU A 92 -0.36 -15.27 -7.09
CA LEU A 92 -1.67 -15.79 -7.49
C LEU A 92 -2.40 -16.39 -6.28
N GLY A 93 -3.66 -16.01 -6.09
CA GLY A 93 -4.48 -16.41 -4.94
C GLY A 93 -4.25 -15.59 -3.68
N LYS A 94 -3.33 -14.64 -3.68
CA LYS A 94 -3.05 -13.75 -2.55
C LYS A 94 -3.71 -12.38 -2.76
N HIS A 95 -3.94 -11.66 -1.66
CA HIS A 95 -4.20 -10.22 -1.73
C HIS A 95 -2.98 -9.50 -2.28
N THR A 96 -3.20 -8.51 -3.15
CA THR A 96 -2.12 -7.74 -3.78
C THR A 96 -2.46 -6.25 -3.82
N ALA A 97 -1.45 -5.40 -3.66
CA ALA A 97 -1.60 -3.96 -3.76
C ALA A 97 -0.34 -3.29 -4.33
N VAL A 98 -0.50 -2.23 -5.10
CA VAL A 98 0.60 -1.28 -5.35
C VAL A 98 0.77 -0.35 -4.15
N CYS A 99 1.86 0.44 -4.12
CA CYS A 99 2.18 1.33 -2.99
C CYS A 99 0.99 2.20 -2.55
N VAL A 100 0.41 3.00 -3.43
CA VAL A 100 -0.76 3.82 -3.13
C VAL A 100 -2.05 2.98 -3.06
N GLY A 101 -2.08 1.83 -3.72
CA GLY A 101 -3.20 0.90 -3.68
C GLY A 101 -3.43 0.31 -2.29
N LEU A 102 -2.36 0.10 -1.52
CA LEU A 102 -2.47 -0.34 -0.13
C LEU A 102 -3.25 0.68 0.73
N ILE A 103 -2.97 1.97 0.56
CA ILE A 103 -3.68 3.06 1.25
C ILE A 103 -5.12 3.19 0.74
N LYS A 104 -5.30 3.19 -0.59
CA LYS A 104 -6.64 3.28 -1.19
C LYS A 104 -7.53 2.09 -0.81
N GLY A 105 -6.95 0.90 -0.70
CA GLY A 105 -7.67 -0.29 -0.24
C GLY A 105 -8.28 -0.09 1.15
N TYR A 106 -7.54 0.50 2.07
CA TYR A 106 -8.08 0.90 3.36
C TYR A 106 -9.21 1.94 3.20
N GLY A 107 -8.99 2.98 2.39
CA GLY A 107 -10.01 3.99 2.12
C GLY A 107 -11.30 3.41 1.53
N TRP A 108 -11.18 2.39 0.69
CA TRP A 108 -12.31 1.69 0.04
C TRP A 108 -12.86 0.51 0.82
N LEU A 109 -12.34 0.24 2.01
CA LEU A 109 -12.87 -0.82 2.88
C LEU A 109 -14.29 -0.45 3.33
N ASN A 110 -15.24 -1.32 3.00
CA ASN A 110 -16.63 -1.17 3.40
C ASN A 110 -16.79 -1.61 4.86
N ALA A 111 -17.35 -0.75 5.71
CA ALA A 111 -17.50 -1.00 7.13
C ALA A 111 -18.50 -2.13 7.46
N ASP A 112 -19.52 -2.32 6.61
CA ASP A 112 -20.59 -3.28 6.87
C ASP A 112 -20.20 -4.70 6.42
N THR A 113 -19.56 -4.79 5.24
CA THR A 113 -19.17 -6.09 4.64
C THR A 113 -17.74 -6.49 4.93
N MET A 114 -16.92 -5.53 5.39
CA MET A 114 -15.47 -5.69 5.60
C MET A 114 -14.72 -6.13 4.34
N GLU A 115 -15.25 -5.72 3.18
CA GLU A 115 -14.66 -5.96 1.86
C GLU A 115 -14.12 -4.66 1.26
N ILE A 116 -13.07 -4.76 0.47
CA ILE A 116 -12.54 -3.62 -0.28
C ILE A 116 -13.41 -3.40 -1.51
N LYS A 117 -14.14 -2.27 -1.53
CA LYS A 117 -15.05 -1.91 -2.59
C LYS A 117 -14.58 -0.65 -3.30
N TYR A 118 -14.05 -0.83 -4.51
CA TYR A 118 -13.48 0.25 -5.33
C TYR A 118 -14.38 1.49 -5.41
N GLY A 119 -13.76 2.66 -5.21
CA GLY A 119 -14.43 3.96 -5.38
C GLY A 119 -15.40 4.36 -4.28
N THR A 120 -15.41 3.66 -3.13
CA THR A 120 -16.29 4.00 -2.00
C THR A 120 -15.66 4.97 -1.01
N ASN A 121 -16.45 5.42 -0.03
CA ASN A 121 -16.04 6.24 1.12
C ASN A 121 -15.35 7.58 0.76
N GLY A 122 -15.54 8.07 -0.44
CA GLY A 122 -14.95 9.33 -0.89
C GLY A 122 -13.44 9.30 -1.19
N MET A 123 -12.78 8.16 -1.02
CA MET A 123 -11.36 8.02 -1.39
C MET A 123 -11.24 7.99 -2.92
N PRO A 124 -10.54 8.98 -3.53
CA PRO A 124 -10.40 9.01 -4.99
C PRO A 124 -9.38 7.98 -5.50
N ASP A 125 -9.50 7.60 -6.77
CA ASP A 125 -8.50 6.79 -7.45
C ASP A 125 -7.37 7.67 -8.01
N ILE A 126 -6.44 8.02 -7.14
CA ILE A 126 -5.27 8.86 -7.45
C ILE A 126 -3.96 8.11 -7.21
N GLY A 127 -2.90 8.57 -7.88
CA GLY A 127 -1.55 8.04 -7.70
C GLY A 127 -0.84 8.62 -6.47
N ALA A 128 0.32 8.04 -6.13
CA ALA A 128 1.12 8.46 -4.97
C ALA A 128 1.52 9.95 -5.01
N ASN A 129 1.90 10.46 -6.17
CA ASN A 129 2.26 11.87 -6.31
C ASN A 129 1.07 12.79 -6.10
N GLN A 130 -0.10 12.44 -6.67
CA GLN A 130 -1.30 13.24 -6.51
C GLN A 130 -1.79 13.21 -5.06
N MET A 131 -1.61 12.08 -4.35
CA MET A 131 -1.94 11.98 -2.92
C MET A 131 -1.09 12.96 -2.10
N TYR A 132 0.21 13.05 -2.39
CA TYR A 132 1.08 14.05 -1.77
C TYR A 132 0.68 15.48 -2.13
N TYR A 133 0.42 15.78 -3.41
CA TYR A 133 0.04 17.15 -3.83
C TYR A 133 -1.31 17.60 -3.28
N ASN A 134 -2.21 16.68 -2.97
CA ASN A 134 -3.52 16.98 -2.38
C ASN A 134 -3.49 17.07 -0.84
N ALA A 135 -2.36 16.76 -0.20
CA ALA A 135 -2.24 16.80 1.25
C ALA A 135 -2.37 18.23 1.78
N ARG A 136 -3.14 18.38 2.86
CA ARG A 136 -3.28 19.69 3.55
C ARG A 136 -2.10 19.97 4.48
N HIS A 137 -1.57 18.93 5.10
CA HIS A 137 -0.43 18.99 5.99
C HIS A 137 0.66 18.04 5.49
N SER A 138 1.84 18.55 5.31
CA SER A 138 3.03 17.79 4.89
C SER A 138 4.28 18.55 5.30
N GLY A 139 5.40 17.86 5.31
CA GLY A 139 6.71 18.44 5.58
C GLY A 139 7.84 17.59 5.01
N THR A 140 9.06 18.10 5.10
CA THR A 140 10.24 17.32 4.74
C THR A 140 10.44 16.16 5.72
N ILE A 141 11.04 15.07 5.27
CA ILE A 141 11.10 13.83 6.06
C ILE A 141 11.83 13.99 7.40
N ASP A 142 12.79 14.90 7.48
CA ASP A 142 13.52 15.24 8.71
C ASP A 142 12.64 15.89 9.78
N THR A 143 11.45 16.40 9.39
CA THR A 143 10.48 17.03 10.30
C THR A 143 9.31 16.12 10.65
N ILE A 144 9.35 14.83 10.30
CA ILE A 144 8.23 13.92 10.54
C ILE A 144 7.89 13.87 12.04
N PRO A 145 6.65 14.16 12.45
CA PRO A 145 6.25 13.97 13.83
C PRO A 145 6.04 12.49 14.15
N GLU A 146 6.13 12.12 15.42
CA GLU A 146 5.87 10.75 15.89
C GLU A 146 4.35 10.48 15.92
N VAL A 147 3.74 10.44 14.74
CA VAL A 147 2.31 10.21 14.53
C VAL A 147 2.13 9.01 13.59
N PRO A 148 1.85 7.81 14.13
CA PRO A 148 1.55 6.64 13.30
C PRO A 148 0.34 6.88 12.40
N GLY A 149 0.41 6.38 11.17
CA GLY A 149 -0.62 6.56 10.15
C GLY A 149 -0.35 7.70 9.17
N LEU A 150 0.67 8.53 9.42
CA LEU A 150 1.17 9.44 8.39
C LEU A 150 1.70 8.64 7.19
N ALA A 151 1.60 9.20 6.00
CA ALA A 151 2.32 8.64 4.87
C ALA A 151 3.73 9.23 4.77
N VAL A 152 4.64 8.43 4.24
CA VAL A 152 5.97 8.86 3.78
C VAL A 152 6.02 8.72 2.27
N TRP A 153 6.60 9.73 1.63
CA TRP A 153 6.55 9.86 0.18
C TRP A 153 7.91 10.22 -0.42
N LYS A 154 8.14 9.69 -1.59
CA LYS A 154 9.13 10.13 -2.58
C LYS A 154 8.50 10.07 -3.95
N LEU A 155 9.08 10.72 -4.94
CA LEU A 155 8.52 10.75 -6.29
C LEU A 155 8.19 9.33 -6.80
N GLY A 156 6.93 9.10 -7.09
CA GLY A 156 6.41 7.83 -7.60
C GLY A 156 6.19 6.74 -6.57
N HIS A 157 6.41 6.99 -5.27
CA HIS A 157 6.25 5.96 -4.23
C HIS A 157 5.74 6.53 -2.91
N ILE A 158 4.99 5.70 -2.17
CA ILE A 158 4.39 6.08 -0.88
C ILE A 158 4.33 4.85 0.04
N GLY A 159 4.52 5.08 1.34
CA GLY A 159 4.37 4.08 2.39
C GLY A 159 3.61 4.67 3.58
N VAL A 160 3.35 3.87 4.59
CA VAL A 160 2.67 4.27 5.83
C VAL A 160 3.65 4.17 7.00
N TYR A 161 3.88 5.29 7.65
CA TYR A 161 4.65 5.36 8.89
C TYR A 161 3.84 4.73 10.04
N ILE A 162 4.41 3.77 10.72
CA ILE A 162 3.74 3.05 11.81
C ILE A 162 4.29 3.39 13.20
N GLY A 163 5.13 4.41 13.28
CA GLY A 163 5.80 4.83 14.51
C GLY A 163 7.19 4.20 14.69
N ASN A 164 7.93 4.71 15.65
CA ASN A 164 9.25 4.19 16.04
C ASN A 164 10.27 4.07 14.89
N GLY A 165 10.16 4.92 13.87
CA GLY A 165 11.06 4.88 12.71
C GLY A 165 10.77 3.72 11.74
N GLU A 166 9.60 3.09 11.82
CA GLU A 166 9.21 1.97 10.95
C GLU A 166 8.15 2.39 9.92
N VAL A 167 8.20 1.77 8.76
CA VAL A 167 7.28 2.00 7.62
C VAL A 167 6.77 0.67 7.10
N ILE A 168 5.49 0.60 6.74
CA ILE A 168 4.94 -0.48 5.93
C ILE A 168 4.65 0.06 4.54
N GLU A 169 5.14 -0.64 3.53
CA GLU A 169 5.02 -0.26 2.14
C GLU A 169 4.79 -1.47 1.22
N ALA A 170 3.98 -1.33 0.18
CA ALA A 170 3.98 -2.25 -0.92
C ALA A 170 5.16 -1.86 -1.83
N MET A 171 6.30 -2.56 -1.66
CA MET A 171 7.60 -2.11 -2.14
C MET A 171 7.77 -2.33 -3.65
N GLY A 172 7.28 -3.44 -4.17
CA GLY A 172 7.43 -3.81 -5.58
C GLY A 172 7.11 -5.27 -5.83
N THR A 173 7.09 -5.66 -7.10
CA THR A 173 6.62 -6.98 -7.53
C THR A 173 7.38 -8.14 -6.86
N LYS A 174 8.68 -7.99 -6.66
CA LYS A 174 9.52 -9.05 -6.04
C LYS A 174 9.41 -9.11 -4.53
N TYR A 175 8.85 -8.09 -3.89
CA TYR A 175 8.87 -7.93 -2.44
C TYR A 175 7.49 -8.08 -1.80
N GLY A 176 6.42 -7.59 -2.45
CA GLY A 176 5.10 -7.50 -1.85
C GLY A 176 5.01 -6.39 -0.82
N VAL A 177 4.16 -6.60 0.18
CA VAL A 177 4.02 -5.69 1.33
C VAL A 177 5.04 -6.07 2.39
N VAL A 178 5.89 -5.12 2.75
CA VAL A 178 7.04 -5.31 3.65
C VAL A 178 7.10 -4.23 4.72
N LYS A 179 7.82 -4.52 5.80
CA LYS A 179 8.20 -3.52 6.79
C LYS A 179 9.66 -3.11 6.58
N THR A 180 9.91 -1.80 6.59
CA THR A 180 11.23 -1.19 6.40
C THR A 180 11.51 -0.16 7.48
N GLN A 181 12.78 0.26 7.59
CA GLN A 181 13.13 1.41 8.40
C GLN A 181 12.84 2.70 7.62
N LEU A 182 12.42 3.74 8.33
CA LEU A 182 12.23 5.07 7.75
C LEU A 182 13.51 5.59 7.09
N GLN A 183 14.64 5.37 7.76
CA GLN A 183 15.96 5.72 7.23
C GLN A 183 16.40 4.73 6.15
N GLY A 184 17.17 5.22 5.16
CA GLY A 184 17.74 4.38 4.11
C GLY A 184 16.81 4.08 2.93
N ARG A 185 15.52 4.47 3.00
CA ARG A 185 14.57 4.29 1.89
C ARG A 185 14.49 5.48 0.94
N GLY A 186 15.16 6.60 1.25
CA GLY A 186 15.16 7.80 0.41
C GLY A 186 13.83 8.54 0.39
N TRP A 187 13.02 8.39 1.45
CA TRP A 187 11.83 9.22 1.63
C TRP A 187 12.21 10.70 1.66
N THR A 188 11.41 11.56 1.04
CA THR A 188 11.69 13.00 0.97
C THR A 188 10.73 13.83 1.80
N HIS A 189 9.48 13.37 1.93
CA HIS A 189 8.43 14.09 2.64
C HIS A 189 7.54 13.13 3.42
N TRP A 190 6.84 13.67 4.40
CA TRP A 190 5.71 13.07 5.08
C TRP A 190 4.43 13.86 4.77
N LEU A 191 3.28 13.24 4.93
CA LEU A 191 1.98 13.89 4.74
C LEU A 191 0.88 13.24 5.58
N GLU A 192 -0.12 14.06 5.94
CA GLU A 192 -1.43 13.55 6.30
C GLU A 192 -2.16 13.10 5.02
N ILE A 193 -2.57 11.84 5.00
CA ILE A 193 -3.25 11.28 3.83
C ILE A 193 -4.61 11.95 3.69
N PRO A 194 -4.94 12.56 2.53
CA PRO A 194 -6.27 13.10 2.30
C PRO A 194 -7.36 12.05 2.52
N TYR A 195 -8.49 12.46 3.08
CA TYR A 195 -9.65 11.61 3.37
C TYR A 195 -9.47 10.64 4.56
N ILE A 196 -8.40 10.77 5.31
CA ILE A 196 -8.14 10.05 6.57
C ILE A 196 -8.11 11.06 7.70
N ALA A 197 -8.79 10.75 8.82
CA ALA A 197 -8.79 11.59 10.00
C ALA A 197 -7.51 11.38 10.83
N TYR A 198 -6.94 12.50 11.26
CA TYR A 198 -5.82 12.57 12.21
C TYR A 198 -6.33 13.33 13.43
N GLU A 199 -6.18 12.76 14.62
CA GLU A 199 -6.53 13.42 15.88
C GLU A 199 -5.32 14.13 16.50
#